data_9ec2785087ad7820378c67fe9571ce66
#
_entry.id   9ec2785087ad7820378c67fe9571ce66
#
_cell.length_a   1.000
_cell.length_b   1.000
_cell.length_c   1.000
_cell.angle_alpha   90.00
_cell.angle_beta   90.00
_cell.angle_gamma   90.00
#
_symmetry.space_group_name_H-M   'P 1'
#
loop_
_entity.id
_entity.type
_entity.pdbx_description
1 polymer ?
#
loop_
_entity_poly.entity_id
_entity_poly.type
_entity_poly.pdbx_seq_one_letter_code
_entity_poly.pdbx_strand_id
1 'polypeptide(L)'
;MNIFLVGMPGCGKSTVARAVARRLPLTSVDADQVIEQRLGCSIRSYFDEHGEGAFRDVEEAVIDEVTTASPALVLATGGGAVLRPINRQRLRERGTVIYLRASPEQLAKRLRDLYDERDPLYRECAHFVIDTRGAGLSALVHRILMQLELAGPVAD
;
A
#
# COMPACT_ATOMS: atom_id res chain seq x y z
N MET A 1 -10.31 -11.37 5.85
CA MET A 1 -9.78 -10.89 4.55
C MET A 1 -8.91 -9.68 4.77
N ASN A 2 -7.68 -9.75 4.32
CA ASN A 2 -6.77 -8.61 4.33
C ASN A 2 -6.81 -7.88 3.00
N ILE A 3 -6.76 -6.56 3.03
CA ILE A 3 -6.71 -5.70 1.85
C ILE A 3 -5.47 -4.83 1.97
N PHE A 4 -4.61 -4.86 0.95
CA PHE A 4 -3.37 -4.10 0.94
C PHE A 4 -3.39 -3.11 -0.22
N LEU A 5 -3.13 -1.84 0.08
CA LEU A 5 -3.06 -0.78 -0.93
C LEU A 5 -1.60 -0.47 -1.21
N VAL A 6 -1.22 -0.55 -2.48
CA VAL A 6 0.11 -0.17 -2.96
C VAL A 6 -0.02 0.97 -3.97
N GLY A 7 1.02 1.73 -4.14
CA GLY A 7 1.04 2.85 -5.09
C GLY A 7 2.06 3.89 -4.71
N MET A 8 2.20 4.90 -5.56
CA MET A 8 3.15 5.98 -5.42
C MET A 8 2.96 6.75 -4.11
N PRO A 9 4.05 7.34 -3.56
CA PRO A 9 3.92 8.25 -2.42
C PRO A 9 2.94 9.39 -2.73
N GLY A 10 2.08 9.72 -1.78
CA GLY A 10 1.14 10.83 -1.92
C GLY A 10 -0.08 10.56 -2.80
N CYS A 11 -0.34 9.30 -3.19
CA CYS A 11 -1.52 8.98 -3.99
C CYS A 11 -2.81 8.78 -3.18
N GLY A 12 -2.75 8.98 -1.86
CA GLY A 12 -3.94 8.92 -1.00
C GLY A 12 -4.25 7.55 -0.40
N LYS A 13 -3.28 6.63 -0.36
CA LYS A 13 -3.49 5.28 0.17
C LYS A 13 -4.06 5.26 1.59
N SER A 14 -3.52 6.06 2.50
CA SER A 14 -3.98 6.09 3.89
C SER A 14 -5.42 6.56 4.02
N THR A 15 -5.79 7.60 3.27
CA THR A 15 -7.16 8.12 3.24
C THR A 15 -8.13 7.09 2.69
N VAL A 16 -7.77 6.44 1.58
CA VAL A 16 -8.58 5.38 0.97
C VAL A 16 -8.69 4.19 1.91
N ALA A 17 -7.60 3.78 2.56
CA ALA A 17 -7.60 2.67 3.51
C ALA A 17 -8.59 2.89 4.66
N ARG A 18 -8.59 4.10 5.25
CA ARG A 18 -9.54 4.44 6.32
C ARG A 18 -10.99 4.39 5.84
N ALA A 19 -11.25 4.89 4.64
CA ALA A 19 -12.59 4.90 4.07
C ALA A 19 -13.10 3.50 3.76
N VAL A 20 -12.26 2.64 3.19
CA VAL A 20 -12.59 1.24 2.91
C VAL A 20 -12.83 0.48 4.22
N ALA A 21 -11.97 0.68 5.21
CA ALA A 21 -12.07 0.01 6.51
C ALA A 21 -13.40 0.32 7.22
N ARG A 22 -13.91 1.54 7.07
CA ARG A 22 -15.22 1.91 7.63
C ARG A 22 -16.38 1.17 6.96
N ARG A 23 -16.27 0.93 5.66
CA ARG A 23 -17.32 0.26 4.87
C ARG A 23 -17.33 -1.27 5.06
N LEU A 24 -16.21 -1.86 5.41
CA LEU A 24 -16.03 -3.31 5.55
C LEU A 24 -15.85 -3.75 7.01
N PRO A 25 -16.21 -2.97 8.00
CA PRO A 25 -15.84 -2.98 9.42
C PRO A 25 -14.48 -3.66 9.72
N LEU A 26 -13.45 -3.22 9.01
CA LEU A 26 -12.08 -3.65 9.25
C LEU A 26 -11.27 -2.54 9.94
N THR A 27 -10.14 -2.91 10.51
CA THR A 27 -9.19 -1.92 11.05
C THR A 27 -8.29 -1.43 9.94
N SER A 28 -8.06 -0.11 9.86
CA SER A 28 -7.08 0.45 8.94
C SER A 28 -5.72 0.60 9.63
N VAL A 29 -4.65 0.28 8.92
CA VAL A 29 -3.28 0.41 9.41
C VAL A 29 -2.47 1.13 8.34
N ASP A 30 -1.68 2.11 8.76
CA ASP A 30 -0.70 2.79 7.90
C ASP A 30 0.69 2.26 8.27
N ALA A 31 1.36 1.61 7.32
CA ALA A 31 2.65 0.99 7.57
C ALA A 31 3.72 2.01 7.99
N ASP A 32 3.71 3.19 7.39
CA ASP A 32 4.67 4.25 7.73
C ASP A 32 4.49 4.74 9.17
N GLN A 33 3.25 4.84 9.65
CA GLN A 33 3.00 5.19 11.05
C GLN A 33 3.50 4.12 12.02
N VAL A 34 3.31 2.86 11.69
CA VAL A 34 3.83 1.74 12.50
C VAL A 34 5.35 1.80 12.56
N ILE A 35 6.00 2.05 11.42
CA ILE A 35 7.45 2.18 11.34
C ILE A 35 7.94 3.34 12.23
N GLU A 36 7.34 4.52 12.11
CA GLU A 36 7.74 5.68 12.90
C GLU A 36 7.55 5.47 14.39
N GLN A 37 6.48 4.81 14.80
CA GLN A 37 6.25 4.45 16.20
C GLN A 37 7.34 3.49 16.71
N ARG A 38 7.73 2.53 15.90
CA ARG A 38 8.78 1.56 16.25
C ARG A 38 10.14 2.21 16.34
N LEU A 39 10.45 3.13 15.43
CA LEU A 39 11.74 3.81 15.38
C LEU A 39 11.87 4.93 16.42
N GLY A 40 10.76 5.49 16.87
CA GLY A 40 10.75 6.66 17.75
C GLY A 40 11.20 7.94 17.06
N CYS A 41 11.25 7.98 15.75
CA CYS A 41 11.62 9.14 14.94
C CYS A 41 10.92 9.09 13.58
N SER A 42 11.05 10.18 12.81
CA SER A 42 10.49 10.19 11.47
C SER A 42 11.25 9.26 10.53
N ILE A 43 10.57 8.74 9.51
CA ILE A 43 11.20 7.93 8.47
C ILE A 43 12.33 8.70 7.81
N ARG A 44 12.12 9.97 7.51
CA ARG A 44 13.12 10.80 6.88
C ARG A 44 14.40 10.90 7.72
N SER A 45 14.27 11.14 9.02
CA SER A 45 15.42 11.20 9.93
C SER A 45 16.19 9.89 9.97
N TYR A 46 15.46 8.78 10.06
CA TYR A 46 16.08 7.45 10.07
C TYR A 46 16.79 7.14 8.77
N PHE A 47 16.17 7.46 7.64
CA PHE A 47 16.71 7.27 6.30
C PHE A 47 17.99 8.08 6.10
N ASP A 48 17.98 9.34 6.52
CA ASP A 48 19.16 10.24 6.42
C ASP A 48 20.32 9.74 7.30
N GLU A 49 20.02 9.22 8.48
CA GLU A 49 21.05 8.77 9.43
C GLU A 49 21.59 7.37 9.11
N HIS A 50 20.71 6.43 8.74
CA HIS A 50 21.06 5.01 8.60
C HIS A 50 21.06 4.49 7.15
N GLY A 51 20.54 5.27 6.21
CA GLY A 51 20.48 4.91 4.80
C GLY A 51 19.28 4.06 4.40
N GLU A 52 19.14 3.88 3.09
CA GLU A 52 17.99 3.20 2.51
C GLU A 52 17.91 1.72 2.89
N GLY A 53 19.04 1.01 2.85
CA GLY A 53 19.06 -0.42 3.16
C GLY A 53 18.55 -0.73 4.56
N ALA A 54 19.00 0.05 5.56
CA ALA A 54 18.55 -0.10 6.93
C ALA A 54 17.04 0.20 7.07
N PHE A 55 16.58 1.23 6.41
CA PHE A 55 15.14 1.54 6.39
C PHE A 55 14.32 0.42 5.76
N ARG A 56 14.77 -0.12 4.63
CA ARG A 56 14.06 -1.23 3.96
C ARG A 56 14.01 -2.48 4.81
N ASP A 57 15.02 -2.72 5.66
CA ASP A 57 15.00 -3.84 6.61
C ASP A 57 13.90 -3.66 7.66
N VAL A 58 13.73 -2.45 8.18
CA VAL A 58 12.65 -2.14 9.13
C VAL A 58 11.28 -2.26 8.45
N GLU A 59 11.15 -1.72 7.25
CA GLU A 59 9.91 -1.81 6.46
C GLU A 59 9.51 -3.26 6.19
N GLU A 60 10.47 -4.09 5.80
CA GLU A 60 10.25 -5.52 5.55
C GLU A 60 9.74 -6.23 6.82
N ALA A 61 10.37 -5.97 7.95
CA ALA A 61 9.97 -6.55 9.23
C ALA A 61 8.55 -6.12 9.65
N VAL A 62 8.23 -4.85 9.46
CA VAL A 62 6.89 -4.32 9.77
C VAL A 62 5.83 -4.94 8.85
N ILE A 63 6.09 -5.00 7.55
CA ILE A 63 5.16 -5.63 6.59
C ILE A 63 4.93 -7.09 6.96
N ASP A 64 5.98 -7.84 7.26
CA ASP A 64 5.86 -9.24 7.67
C ASP A 64 4.96 -9.38 8.91
N GLU A 65 5.20 -8.57 9.91
CA GLU A 65 4.46 -8.62 11.17
C GLU A 65 2.99 -8.24 11.01
N VAL A 66 2.69 -7.09 10.37
CA VAL A 66 1.31 -6.61 10.24
C VAL A 66 0.47 -7.47 9.31
N THR A 67 1.08 -8.13 8.33
CA THR A 67 0.35 -9.00 7.39
C THR A 67 0.09 -10.40 7.95
N THR A 68 0.74 -10.77 9.05
CA THR A 68 0.48 -12.02 9.77
C THR A 68 -0.37 -11.82 11.00
N ALA A 69 -0.57 -10.56 11.42
CA ALA A 69 -1.38 -10.26 12.60
C ALA A 69 -2.87 -10.51 12.33
N SER A 70 -3.57 -10.94 13.35
CA SER A 70 -5.02 -11.03 13.37
C SER A 70 -5.57 -9.91 14.26
N PRO A 71 -6.70 -9.31 13.96
CA PRO A 71 -7.68 -9.62 12.91
C PRO A 71 -7.33 -9.04 11.53
N ALA A 72 -8.19 -9.35 10.53
CA ALA A 72 -8.09 -8.81 9.19
C ALA A 72 -8.08 -7.27 9.16
N LEU A 73 -7.36 -6.69 8.22
CA LEU A 73 -7.14 -5.25 8.16
C LEU A 73 -7.06 -4.71 6.73
N VAL A 74 -7.15 -3.40 6.62
CA VAL A 74 -6.80 -2.66 5.40
C VAL A 74 -5.48 -1.95 5.67
N LEU A 75 -4.44 -2.32 4.94
CA LEU A 75 -3.09 -1.79 5.10
C LEU A 75 -2.76 -0.82 3.97
N ALA A 76 -2.38 0.40 4.33
CA ALA A 76 -1.74 1.33 3.40
C ALA A 76 -0.23 1.14 3.52
N THR A 77 0.42 0.71 2.44
CA THR A 77 1.87 0.50 2.42
C THR A 77 2.61 1.77 2.05
N GLY A 78 3.90 1.84 2.37
CA GLY A 78 4.76 2.91 1.87
C GLY A 78 5.02 2.75 0.36
N GLY A 79 5.37 3.84 -0.31
CA GLY A 79 5.58 3.83 -1.77
C GLY A 79 6.67 2.88 -2.24
N GLY A 80 7.67 2.61 -1.41
CA GLY A 80 8.77 1.69 -1.73
C GLY A 80 8.60 0.28 -1.20
N ALA A 81 7.45 -0.06 -0.63
CA ALA A 81 7.20 -1.38 -0.04
C ALA A 81 7.34 -2.51 -1.07
N VAL A 82 7.11 -2.24 -2.34
CA VAL A 82 7.17 -3.23 -3.43
C VAL A 82 8.57 -3.44 -3.99
N LEU A 83 9.57 -2.71 -3.50
CA LEU A 83 10.93 -2.82 -4.05
C LEU A 83 11.56 -4.18 -3.76
N ARG A 84 11.32 -4.77 -2.61
CA ARG A 84 11.86 -6.09 -2.26
C ARG A 84 10.91 -7.20 -2.69
N PRO A 85 11.42 -8.22 -3.40
CA PRO A 85 10.59 -9.36 -3.84
C PRO A 85 9.85 -10.06 -2.70
N ILE A 86 10.47 -10.18 -1.54
CA ILE A 86 9.84 -10.85 -0.40
C ILE A 86 8.58 -10.12 0.07
N ASN A 87 8.58 -8.78 0.02
CA ASN A 87 7.40 -8.00 0.37
C ASN A 87 6.28 -8.23 -0.64
N ARG A 88 6.59 -8.22 -1.93
CA ARG A 88 5.60 -8.50 -2.99
C ARG A 88 4.97 -9.87 -2.81
N GLN A 89 5.79 -10.87 -2.55
CA GLN A 89 5.31 -12.25 -2.33
C GLN A 89 4.38 -12.34 -1.12
N ARG A 90 4.80 -11.79 0.01
CA ARG A 90 4.01 -11.81 1.25
C ARG A 90 2.67 -11.09 1.10
N LEU A 91 2.68 -9.93 0.47
CA LEU A 91 1.45 -9.18 0.22
C LEU A 91 0.48 -9.98 -0.65
N ARG A 92 0.97 -10.56 -1.76
CA ARG A 92 0.13 -11.36 -2.65
C ARG A 92 -0.45 -12.60 -1.98
N GLU A 93 0.34 -13.26 -1.14
CA GLU A 93 -0.08 -14.51 -0.50
C GLU A 93 -1.02 -14.28 0.68
N ARG A 94 -0.91 -13.12 1.35
CA ARG A 94 -1.58 -12.86 2.63
C ARG A 94 -2.83 -12.00 2.52
N GLY A 95 -3.12 -11.46 1.35
CA GLY A 95 -4.31 -10.64 1.16
C GLY A 95 -4.56 -10.28 -0.29
N THR A 96 -5.55 -9.42 -0.51
CA THR A 96 -5.86 -8.86 -1.83
C THR A 96 -5.12 -7.55 -1.99
N VAL A 97 -4.25 -7.46 -2.97
CA VAL A 97 -3.42 -6.28 -3.25
C VAL A 97 -4.07 -5.44 -4.33
N ILE A 98 -4.32 -4.18 -4.01
CA ILE A 98 -4.90 -3.20 -4.92
C ILE A 98 -3.87 -2.10 -5.18
N TYR A 99 -3.53 -1.90 -6.45
CA TYR A 99 -2.68 -0.81 -6.88
C TYR A 99 -3.54 0.43 -7.18
N LEU A 100 -3.38 1.48 -6.36
CA LEU A 100 -3.98 2.78 -6.63
C LEU A 100 -3.03 3.55 -7.55
N ARG A 101 -3.37 3.57 -8.82
CA ARG A 101 -2.51 4.13 -9.86
C ARG A 101 -2.85 5.60 -10.11
N ALA A 102 -1.90 6.48 -9.81
CA ALA A 102 -1.96 7.87 -10.27
C ALA A 102 -1.37 7.92 -11.69
N SER A 103 -2.02 8.62 -12.62
CA SER A 103 -1.50 8.72 -13.98
C SER A 103 -0.20 9.55 -13.98
N PRO A 104 0.77 9.24 -14.88
CA PRO A 104 2.02 9.99 -14.96
C PRO A 104 1.82 11.49 -15.19
N GLU A 105 0.75 11.87 -15.90
CA GLU A 105 0.44 13.27 -16.20
C GLU A 105 0.06 14.05 -14.94
N GLN A 106 -0.42 13.38 -13.90
CA GLN A 106 -0.77 13.99 -12.61
C GLN A 106 0.42 14.14 -11.68
N LEU A 107 1.57 13.56 -12.04
CA LEU A 107 2.76 13.55 -11.20
C LEU A 107 3.70 14.68 -11.55
N ALA A 108 4.35 15.27 -10.54
CA ALA A 108 5.45 16.19 -10.74
C ALA A 108 6.60 15.46 -11.45
N LYS A 109 7.40 16.19 -12.22
CA LYS A 109 8.51 15.60 -12.99
C LYS A 109 9.42 14.68 -12.18
N ARG A 110 9.74 15.08 -10.93
CA ARG A 110 10.58 14.30 -10.01
C ARG A 110 9.98 12.95 -9.66
N LEU A 111 8.65 12.83 -9.70
CA LEU A 111 7.95 11.59 -9.39
C LEU A 111 7.74 10.71 -10.60
N ARG A 112 7.85 11.24 -11.83
CA ARG A 112 7.66 10.44 -13.05
C ARG A 112 8.74 9.39 -13.22
N ASP A 113 10.00 9.73 -12.96
CA ASP A 113 11.10 8.76 -13.02
C ASP A 113 10.88 7.64 -12.00
N LEU A 114 10.47 8.01 -10.80
CA LEU A 114 10.12 7.05 -9.75
C LEU A 114 8.94 6.17 -10.17
N TYR A 115 7.94 6.76 -10.82
CA TYR A 115 6.79 6.03 -11.35
C TYR A 115 7.24 4.99 -12.40
N ASP A 116 8.10 5.39 -13.34
CA ASP A 116 8.57 4.49 -14.38
C ASP A 116 9.32 3.28 -13.81
N GLU A 117 10.08 3.47 -12.75
CA GLU A 117 10.78 2.38 -12.06
C GLU A 117 9.83 1.48 -11.29
N ARG A 118 8.82 2.05 -10.63
CA ARG A 118 7.97 1.34 -9.66
C ARG A 118 6.67 0.79 -10.24
N ASP A 119 6.12 1.40 -11.28
CA ASP A 119 4.86 0.94 -11.87
C ASP A 119 4.85 -0.56 -12.21
N PRO A 120 5.91 -1.12 -12.83
CA PRO A 120 5.94 -2.57 -13.07
C PRO A 120 5.91 -3.40 -11.78
N LEU A 121 6.52 -2.91 -10.72
CA LEU A 121 6.55 -3.62 -9.44
C LEU A 121 5.18 -3.58 -8.73
N TYR A 122 4.50 -2.45 -8.80
CA TYR A 122 3.14 -2.34 -8.28
C TYR A 122 2.20 -3.30 -9.03
N ARG A 123 2.32 -3.36 -10.36
CA ARG A 123 1.50 -4.26 -11.19
C ARG A 123 1.79 -5.73 -10.90
N GLU A 124 3.05 -6.09 -10.71
CA GLU A 124 3.45 -7.45 -10.34
C GLU A 124 2.84 -7.85 -8.98
N CYS A 125 2.82 -6.93 -8.04
CA CYS A 125 2.30 -7.14 -6.70
C CYS A 125 0.77 -7.19 -6.66
N ALA A 126 0.09 -6.45 -7.52
CA ALA A 126 -1.34 -6.20 -7.43
C ALA A 126 -2.19 -7.34 -7.98
N HIS A 127 -3.31 -7.60 -7.31
CA HIS A 127 -4.41 -8.40 -7.86
C HIS A 127 -5.31 -7.54 -8.75
N PHE A 128 -5.48 -6.25 -8.36
CA PHE A 128 -6.30 -5.29 -9.11
C PHE A 128 -5.57 -3.96 -9.22
N VAL A 129 -5.77 -3.28 -10.36
CA VAL A 129 -5.27 -1.93 -10.60
C VAL A 129 -6.47 -1.00 -10.69
N ILE A 130 -6.49 0.02 -9.84
CA ILE A 130 -7.56 1.03 -9.86
C ILE A 130 -6.93 2.37 -10.16
N ASP A 131 -7.36 2.97 -11.27
CA ASP A 131 -6.91 4.30 -11.67
C ASP A 131 -7.62 5.35 -10.81
N THR A 132 -6.83 6.25 -10.22
CA THR A 132 -7.35 7.31 -9.37
C THR A 132 -7.77 8.56 -10.15
N ARG A 133 -7.50 8.60 -11.45
CA ARG A 133 -7.72 9.75 -12.31
C ARG A 133 -9.18 10.19 -12.34
N GLY A 134 -9.41 11.45 -12.03
CA GLY A 134 -10.74 12.05 -12.09
C GLY A 134 -11.75 11.51 -11.07
N ALA A 135 -11.31 10.70 -10.12
CA ALA A 135 -12.19 10.09 -9.12
C ALA A 135 -12.00 10.74 -7.75
N GLY A 136 -13.10 11.13 -7.11
CA GLY A 136 -13.11 11.49 -5.71
C GLY A 136 -13.02 10.26 -4.81
N LEU A 137 -12.83 10.49 -3.52
CA LEU A 137 -12.68 9.42 -2.54
C LEU A 137 -13.84 8.42 -2.56
N SER A 138 -15.07 8.91 -2.59
CA SER A 138 -16.27 8.07 -2.61
C SER A 138 -16.31 7.13 -3.83
N ALA A 139 -15.95 7.65 -5.01
CA ALA A 139 -15.90 6.86 -6.23
C ALA A 139 -14.80 5.80 -6.17
N LEU A 140 -13.63 6.12 -5.63
CA LEU A 140 -12.53 5.16 -5.46
C LEU A 140 -12.93 4.04 -4.50
N VAL A 141 -13.51 4.38 -3.37
CA VAL A 141 -13.98 3.39 -2.40
C VAL A 141 -15.01 2.47 -3.05
N HIS A 142 -15.95 3.02 -3.80
CA HIS A 142 -16.96 2.24 -4.51
C HIS A 142 -16.34 1.26 -5.51
N ARG A 143 -15.36 1.72 -6.30
CA ARG A 143 -14.64 0.86 -7.25
C ARG A 143 -13.91 -0.28 -6.56
N ILE A 144 -13.27 0.00 -5.43
CA ILE A 144 -12.57 -1.03 -4.64
C ILE A 144 -13.56 -2.07 -4.13
N LEU A 145 -14.66 -1.64 -3.53
CA LEU A 145 -15.68 -2.54 -3.01
C LEU A 145 -16.31 -3.41 -4.11
N MET A 146 -16.55 -2.83 -5.28
CA MET A 146 -17.06 -3.56 -6.43
C MET A 146 -16.08 -4.63 -6.91
N GLN A 147 -14.81 -4.32 -6.99
CA GLN A 147 -13.78 -5.29 -7.39
C GLN A 147 -13.68 -6.44 -6.40
N LEU A 148 -13.74 -6.14 -5.11
CA LEU A 148 -13.69 -7.17 -4.06
C LEU A 148 -14.91 -8.09 -4.12
N GLU A 149 -16.09 -7.53 -4.39
CA GLU A 149 -17.32 -8.30 -4.53
C GLU A 149 -17.30 -9.21 -5.76
N LEU A 150 -16.84 -8.69 -6.90
CA LEU A 150 -16.77 -9.46 -8.16
C LEU A 150 -15.73 -10.58 -8.09
N ALA A 151 -14.66 -10.38 -7.33
CA ALA A 151 -13.63 -11.40 -7.14
C ALA A 151 -14.11 -12.57 -6.27
N GLY A 152 -15.20 -12.37 -5.53
CA GLY A 152 -15.69 -13.34 -4.56
C GLY A 152 -14.81 -13.42 -3.32
N PRO A 153 -15.20 -14.21 -2.33
CA PRO A 153 -14.36 -14.42 -1.15
C PRO A 153 -13.06 -15.09 -1.59
N VAL A 154 -11.93 -14.51 -1.18
CA VAL A 154 -10.64 -15.15 -1.35
C VAL A 154 -10.72 -16.46 -0.57
N ALA A 155 -10.52 -17.58 -1.24
CA ALA A 155 -10.53 -18.88 -0.58
C ALA A 155 -9.47 -18.88 0.53
N ASP A 156 -9.92 -19.14 1.73
CA ASP A 156 -9.03 -19.28 2.88
C ASP A 156 -8.08 -20.48 2.68
#